data_0ab621b2c77157d9b3020e28044d9986
#
_entry.id   0ab621b2c77157d9b3020e28044d9986
#
_cell.length_a   1.000
_cell.length_b   1.000
_cell.length_c   1.000
_cell.angle_alpha   90.00
_cell.angle_beta   90.00
_cell.angle_gamma   90.00
#
_symmetry.space_group_name_H-M   'P 1'
#
loop_
_entity.id
_entity.type
_entity.pdbx_description
1 polymer ?
#
loop_
_entity_poly.entity_id
_entity_poly.type
_entity_poly.pdbx_seq_one_letter_code
_entity_poly.pdbx_strand_id
1 'polypeptide(L)'
;DKGAPLKTPVTEDRFYMLGPKGALRLPNMFMPPLMDNHGNYAVSLGNICRWLATQAEALGVEIYPGFACSEVLYRDDGSVRGVVAGVMGIAKDGSHKSDYQPGMELIGKYVFIAEGVRGSLAKQVMAKYDLSAGKDPQKFGLGMKEIWEIDPAKHREGTVTHTMGWPLGKNAGGGSFIYHLENNQVYVGFVVHLNYENPHLYPYMEFQRFKHHPMVAELLKGGKRIAYGARAISEGGWQSIPKMVAP
;
A
#
# COMPACT_ATOMS: atom_id res chain seq x y z
N ASP A 1 4.59 22.48 13.08
CA ASP A 1 5.47 21.35 12.84
C ASP A 1 5.80 20.66 14.16
N LYS A 2 5.22 19.48 14.42
CA LYS A 2 5.42 18.71 15.66
C LYS A 2 6.54 17.67 15.51
N GLY A 3 7.50 17.90 14.62
CA GLY A 3 8.60 16.97 14.37
C GLY A 3 8.22 15.76 13.52
N ALA A 4 7.18 15.87 12.70
CA ALA A 4 6.86 14.83 11.72
C ALA A 4 8.06 14.57 10.79
N PRO A 5 8.36 13.30 10.44
CA PRO A 5 9.53 12.95 9.63
C PRO A 5 9.33 13.25 8.14
N LEU A 6 8.97 14.51 7.83
CA LEU A 6 8.82 15.04 6.47
C LEU A 6 10.15 15.67 6.01
N LYS A 7 11.11 14.82 5.63
CA LYS A 7 12.49 15.25 5.40
C LYS A 7 12.81 15.56 3.94
N THR A 8 12.12 14.93 2.99
CA THR A 8 12.43 15.00 1.57
C THR A 8 11.31 15.73 0.81
N PRO A 9 11.37 17.06 0.67
CA PRO A 9 10.43 17.79 -0.19
C PRO A 9 10.60 17.34 -1.64
N VAL A 10 9.50 17.27 -2.38
CA VAL A 10 9.54 16.99 -3.81
C VAL A 10 10.06 18.23 -4.54
N THR A 11 11.17 18.05 -5.26
CA THR A 11 11.85 19.11 -6.00
C THR A 11 11.69 18.98 -7.51
N GLU A 12 11.38 17.77 -8.00
CA GLU A 12 11.20 17.50 -9.42
C GLU A 12 10.23 16.34 -9.66
N ASP A 13 9.24 16.56 -10.52
CA ASP A 13 8.36 15.53 -11.08
C ASP A 13 8.80 15.13 -12.48
N ARG A 14 8.82 13.82 -12.73
CA ARG A 14 9.14 13.24 -14.05
C ARG A 14 8.12 12.20 -14.44
N PHE A 15 7.62 12.28 -15.67
CA PHE A 15 6.72 11.30 -16.26
C PHE A 15 7.33 10.71 -17.52
N TYR A 16 7.31 9.37 -17.63
CA TYR A 16 7.85 8.68 -18.80
C TYR A 16 6.87 7.65 -19.35
N MET A 17 6.81 7.60 -20.68
CA MET A 17 6.29 6.45 -21.41
C MET A 17 7.47 5.55 -21.76
N LEU A 18 7.45 4.32 -21.26
CA LEU A 18 8.51 3.35 -21.51
C LEU A 18 8.19 2.47 -22.72
N GLY A 19 9.16 2.35 -23.62
CA GLY A 19 9.27 1.29 -24.60
C GLY A 19 10.24 0.21 -24.13
N PRO A 20 10.50 -0.85 -24.92
CA PRO A 20 11.40 -1.95 -24.52
C PRO A 20 12.85 -1.52 -24.20
N LYS A 21 13.33 -0.45 -24.81
CA LYS A 21 14.73 0.05 -24.69
C LYS A 21 14.81 1.54 -24.49
N GLY A 22 13.74 2.28 -24.70
CA GLY A 22 13.70 3.74 -24.68
C GLY A 22 12.65 4.28 -23.70
N ALA A 23 12.82 5.53 -23.29
CA ALA A 23 11.91 6.27 -22.43
C ALA A 23 11.62 7.63 -23.05
N LEU A 24 10.36 7.93 -23.29
CA LEU A 24 9.90 9.23 -23.74
C LEU A 24 9.44 10.03 -22.51
N ARG A 25 10.11 11.13 -22.20
CA ARG A 25 9.69 12.05 -21.15
C ARG A 25 8.44 12.82 -21.61
N LEU A 26 7.39 12.79 -20.83
CA LEU A 26 6.19 13.58 -21.06
C LEU A 26 6.32 14.92 -20.32
N PRO A 27 6.04 16.06 -20.98
CA PRO A 27 6.06 17.35 -20.31
C PRO A 27 5.01 17.44 -19.20
N ASN A 28 5.39 17.96 -18.04
CA ASN A 28 4.50 18.05 -16.87
C ASN A 28 3.26 18.90 -17.15
N MET A 29 3.36 19.90 -18.04
CA MET A 29 2.25 20.77 -18.41
C MET A 29 1.03 20.04 -19.03
N PHE A 30 1.22 18.81 -19.50
CA PHE A 30 0.13 17.97 -20.04
C PHE A 30 -0.44 17.01 -18.99
N MET A 31 0.12 16.99 -17.79
CA MET A 31 -0.37 16.12 -16.72
C MET A 31 -1.56 16.77 -15.99
N PRO A 32 -2.51 15.96 -15.52
CA PRO A 32 -3.59 16.47 -14.66
C PRO A 32 -3.03 17.15 -13.41
N PRO A 33 -3.68 18.19 -12.88
CA PRO A 33 -3.21 18.89 -11.67
C PRO A 33 -3.01 17.97 -10.46
N LEU A 34 -3.76 16.88 -10.36
CA LEU A 34 -3.63 15.87 -9.30
C LEU A 34 -2.30 15.10 -9.35
N MET A 35 -1.56 15.18 -10.45
CA MET A 35 -0.25 14.55 -10.63
C MET A 35 0.91 15.52 -10.39
N ASP A 36 0.62 16.76 -10.01
CA ASP A 36 1.63 17.73 -9.59
C ASP A 36 1.96 17.49 -8.11
N ASN A 37 3.20 17.12 -7.84
CA ASN A 37 3.70 16.86 -6.49
C ASN A 37 4.49 18.04 -5.91
N HIS A 38 4.52 19.17 -6.56
CA HIS A 38 5.20 20.36 -6.05
C HIS A 38 4.62 20.79 -4.69
N GLY A 39 5.49 20.96 -3.69
CA GLY A 39 5.08 21.26 -2.31
C GLY A 39 4.72 20.03 -1.46
N ASN A 40 4.70 18.84 -2.04
CA ASN A 40 4.54 17.58 -1.32
C ASN A 40 5.89 17.06 -0.79
N TYR A 41 5.84 15.97 -0.03
CA TYR A 41 7.02 15.28 0.50
C TYR A 41 7.04 13.82 0.07
N ALA A 42 8.19 13.34 -0.35
CA ALA A 42 8.45 11.90 -0.47
C ALA A 42 8.82 11.34 0.90
N VAL A 43 8.06 10.36 1.40
CA VAL A 43 8.22 9.89 2.78
C VAL A 43 8.10 8.36 2.88
N SER A 44 8.73 7.79 3.91
CA SER A 44 8.42 6.45 4.36
C SER A 44 7.15 6.46 5.20
N LEU A 45 6.07 5.84 4.71
CA LEU A 45 4.83 5.70 5.47
C LEU A 45 5.06 4.97 6.81
N GLY A 46 5.99 4.01 6.86
CA GLY A 46 6.36 3.34 8.11
C GLY A 46 6.97 4.29 9.14
N ASN A 47 7.76 5.30 8.72
CA ASN A 47 8.29 6.31 9.62
C ASN A 47 7.17 7.23 10.13
N ILE A 48 6.25 7.63 9.26
CA ILE A 48 5.07 8.43 9.64
C ILE A 48 4.20 7.66 10.64
N CYS A 49 3.92 6.37 10.39
CA CYS A 49 3.13 5.56 11.32
C CYS A 49 3.78 5.43 12.69
N ARG A 50 5.09 5.24 12.77
CA ARG A 50 5.80 5.20 14.06
C ARG A 50 5.72 6.52 14.81
N TRP A 51 5.91 7.63 14.11
CA TRP A 51 5.76 8.96 14.71
C TRP A 51 4.34 9.22 15.17
N LEU A 52 3.32 8.87 14.36
CA LEU A 52 1.90 8.99 14.73
C LEU A 52 1.56 8.13 15.94
N ALA A 53 2.11 6.91 16.03
CA ALA A 53 1.92 6.05 17.20
C ALA A 53 2.38 6.75 18.49
N THR A 54 3.58 7.35 18.48
CA THR A 54 4.08 8.11 19.64
C THR A 54 3.16 9.29 19.99
N GLN A 55 2.59 10.00 18.99
CA GLN A 55 1.64 11.09 19.26
C GLN A 55 0.31 10.56 19.84
N ALA A 56 -0.17 9.43 19.34
CA ALA A 56 -1.39 8.78 19.82
C ALA A 56 -1.22 8.30 21.27
N GLU A 57 -0.13 7.65 21.60
CA GLU A 57 0.20 7.21 22.96
C GLU A 57 0.29 8.39 23.94
N ALA A 58 0.87 9.51 23.51
CA ALA A 58 0.91 10.74 24.32
C ALA A 58 -0.48 11.34 24.60
N LEU A 59 -1.49 10.97 23.81
CA LEU A 59 -2.89 11.33 24.00
C LEU A 59 -3.69 10.28 24.77
N GLY A 60 -3.04 9.22 25.27
CA GLY A 60 -3.67 8.15 26.06
C GLY A 60 -4.25 7.02 25.21
N VAL A 61 -3.89 6.92 23.91
CA VAL A 61 -4.26 5.78 23.08
C VAL A 61 -3.34 4.61 23.39
N GLU A 62 -3.92 3.45 23.65
CA GLU A 62 -3.18 2.20 23.81
C GLU A 62 -2.99 1.53 22.44
N ILE A 63 -1.76 1.14 22.13
CA ILE A 63 -1.39 0.49 20.87
C ILE A 63 -0.85 -0.91 21.15
N TYR A 64 -1.45 -1.93 20.55
CA TYR A 64 -1.11 -3.33 20.75
C TYR A 64 -0.54 -3.94 19.46
N PRO A 65 0.76 -3.77 19.16
CA PRO A 65 1.36 -4.33 17.96
C PRO A 65 1.38 -5.86 18.03
N GLY A 66 1.04 -6.52 16.91
CA GLY A 66 1.03 -7.98 16.83
C GLY A 66 -0.25 -8.65 17.34
N PHE A 67 -1.20 -7.91 17.88
CA PHE A 67 -2.50 -8.44 18.31
C PHE A 67 -3.50 -8.39 17.15
N ALA A 68 -3.67 -9.51 16.47
CA ALA A 68 -4.64 -9.63 15.40
C ALA A 68 -6.06 -9.74 16.00
N CYS A 69 -7.02 -9.04 15.37
CA CYS A 69 -8.44 -9.22 15.68
C CYS A 69 -8.99 -10.43 14.89
N SER A 70 -9.68 -11.32 15.59
CA SER A 70 -10.20 -12.58 15.03
C SER A 70 -11.70 -12.55 14.79
N GLU A 71 -12.44 -11.76 15.55
CA GLU A 71 -13.91 -11.78 15.56
C GLU A 71 -14.47 -10.39 15.81
N VAL A 72 -15.65 -10.11 15.24
CA VAL A 72 -16.47 -8.94 15.56
C VAL A 72 -17.55 -9.34 16.55
N LEU A 73 -17.65 -8.60 17.64
CA LEU A 73 -18.68 -8.79 18.65
C LEU A 73 -19.92 -7.95 18.32
N TYR A 74 -21.08 -8.53 18.49
CA TYR A 74 -22.38 -7.88 18.23
C TYR A 74 -23.23 -7.83 19.48
N ARG A 75 -24.14 -6.84 19.58
CA ARG A 75 -25.22 -6.78 20.55
C ARG A 75 -26.42 -7.58 20.08
N ASP A 76 -27.39 -7.79 20.94
CA ASP A 76 -28.64 -8.51 20.64
C ASP A 76 -29.45 -7.84 19.52
N ASP A 77 -29.35 -6.51 19.40
CA ASP A 77 -29.97 -5.71 18.32
C ASP A 77 -29.20 -5.81 17.00
N GLY A 78 -28.13 -6.59 16.97
CA GLY A 78 -27.26 -6.80 15.82
C GLY A 78 -26.22 -5.72 15.57
N SER A 79 -26.16 -4.64 16.36
CA SER A 79 -25.14 -3.60 16.23
C SER A 79 -23.77 -4.08 16.68
N VAL A 80 -22.68 -3.45 16.15
CA VAL A 80 -21.31 -3.79 16.54
C VAL A 80 -21.06 -3.34 17.98
N ARG A 81 -20.53 -4.24 18.81
CA ARG A 81 -20.17 -4.01 20.22
C ARG A 81 -18.67 -3.81 20.42
N GLY A 82 -17.86 -4.54 19.64
CA GLY A 82 -16.42 -4.58 19.82
C GLY A 82 -15.76 -5.62 18.94
N VAL A 83 -14.56 -6.04 19.31
CA VAL A 83 -13.81 -7.11 18.64
C VAL A 83 -13.12 -8.03 19.64
N VAL A 84 -12.78 -9.23 19.23
CA VAL A 84 -11.88 -10.14 19.97
C VAL A 84 -10.49 -10.01 19.37
N ALA A 85 -9.49 -9.76 20.20
CA ALA A 85 -8.10 -9.58 19.80
C ALA A 85 -7.16 -10.51 20.57
N GLY A 86 -6.03 -10.87 19.95
CA GLY A 86 -4.95 -11.59 20.60
C GLY A 86 -5.20 -13.12 20.74
N VAL A 87 -6.17 -13.68 20.02
CA VAL A 87 -6.32 -15.15 19.95
C VAL A 87 -5.09 -15.75 19.28
N MET A 88 -4.43 -16.68 19.94
CA MET A 88 -3.21 -17.32 19.45
C MET A 88 -3.28 -18.85 19.66
N GLY A 89 -2.41 -19.60 18.98
CA GLY A 89 -2.25 -21.02 19.21
C GLY A 89 -3.42 -21.89 18.72
N ILE A 90 -4.17 -21.46 17.70
CA ILE A 90 -5.17 -22.31 17.03
C ILE A 90 -4.48 -23.02 15.85
N ALA A 91 -4.62 -24.35 15.80
CA ALA A 91 -4.13 -25.17 14.70
C ALA A 91 -5.07 -25.07 13.49
N LYS A 92 -4.63 -25.59 12.34
CA LYS A 92 -5.36 -25.53 11.07
C LYS A 92 -6.71 -26.26 11.09
N ASP A 93 -6.83 -27.27 11.94
CA ASP A 93 -8.03 -28.07 12.18
C ASP A 93 -8.95 -27.49 13.28
N GLY A 94 -8.58 -26.32 13.83
CA GLY A 94 -9.32 -25.66 14.91
C GLY A 94 -8.96 -26.11 16.33
N SER A 95 -8.06 -27.10 16.50
CA SER A 95 -7.61 -27.55 17.81
C SER A 95 -6.68 -26.53 18.46
N HIS A 96 -6.63 -26.53 19.81
CA HIS A 96 -5.75 -25.68 20.57
C HIS A 96 -4.35 -26.30 20.67
N LYS A 97 -3.33 -25.49 20.35
CA LYS A 97 -1.92 -25.84 20.57
C LYS A 97 -1.54 -25.56 22.03
N SER A 98 -0.32 -25.98 22.40
CA SER A 98 0.22 -25.75 23.74
C SER A 98 0.37 -24.29 24.15
N ASP A 99 0.48 -23.40 23.16
CA ASP A 99 0.59 -21.94 23.29
C ASP A 99 -0.74 -21.21 23.10
N TYR A 100 -1.88 -21.92 23.17
CA TYR A 100 -3.20 -21.32 23.00
C TYR A 100 -3.48 -20.21 24.01
N GLN A 101 -3.98 -19.09 23.51
CA GLN A 101 -4.49 -17.96 24.27
C GLN A 101 -5.88 -17.57 23.75
N PRO A 102 -6.90 -17.45 24.61
CA PRO A 102 -8.28 -17.19 24.19
C PRO A 102 -8.53 -15.79 23.63
N GLY A 103 -7.55 -14.88 23.79
CA GLY A 103 -7.74 -13.49 23.43
C GLY A 103 -8.55 -12.72 24.45
N MET A 104 -8.81 -11.45 24.12
CA MET A 104 -9.60 -10.55 24.98
C MET A 104 -10.66 -9.82 24.15
N GLU A 105 -11.80 -9.52 24.77
CA GLU A 105 -12.83 -8.67 24.20
C GLU A 105 -12.46 -7.19 24.41
N LEU A 106 -12.40 -6.47 23.31
CA LEU A 106 -12.22 -5.01 23.31
C LEU A 106 -13.56 -4.36 22.95
N ILE A 107 -14.17 -3.70 23.91
CA ILE A 107 -15.51 -3.11 23.79
C ILE A 107 -15.36 -1.60 23.58
N GLY A 108 -16.11 -1.05 22.62
CA GLY A 108 -16.06 0.36 22.32
C GLY A 108 -17.41 0.96 21.94
N LYS A 109 -17.54 2.27 22.03
CA LYS A 109 -18.71 3.00 21.51
C LYS A 109 -18.74 2.96 19.97
N TYR A 110 -17.55 2.99 19.37
CA TYR A 110 -17.32 2.88 17.92
C TYR A 110 -16.17 1.92 17.65
N VAL A 111 -16.26 1.19 16.55
CA VAL A 111 -15.20 0.32 16.07
C VAL A 111 -14.80 0.78 14.67
N PHE A 112 -13.53 1.14 14.50
CA PHE A 112 -12.96 1.51 13.21
C PHE A 112 -12.19 0.32 12.63
N ILE A 113 -12.67 -0.21 11.51
CA ILE A 113 -12.03 -1.33 10.80
C ILE A 113 -11.16 -0.77 9.69
N ALA A 114 -9.85 -0.73 9.92
CA ALA A 114 -8.85 -0.17 9.02
C ALA A 114 -7.84 -1.22 8.51
N GLU A 115 -8.31 -2.41 8.18
CA GLU A 115 -7.49 -3.59 7.83
C GLU A 115 -6.94 -3.56 6.39
N GLY A 116 -7.23 -2.52 5.63
CA GLY A 116 -6.80 -2.39 4.23
C GLY A 116 -7.72 -3.15 3.27
N VAL A 117 -7.19 -3.42 2.08
CA VAL A 117 -7.97 -3.83 0.90
C VAL A 117 -8.74 -5.16 1.06
N ARG A 118 -8.27 -6.08 1.87
CA ARG A 118 -8.89 -7.41 2.10
C ARG A 118 -8.91 -7.80 3.57
N GLY A 119 -9.32 -6.87 4.40
CA GLY A 119 -9.44 -7.08 5.83
C GLY A 119 -10.35 -8.28 6.16
N SER A 120 -9.96 -9.05 7.16
CA SER A 120 -10.71 -10.23 7.57
C SER A 120 -12.05 -9.86 8.19
N LEU A 121 -12.04 -8.93 9.14
CA LEU A 121 -13.26 -8.45 9.81
C LEU A 121 -14.09 -7.55 8.89
N ALA A 122 -13.43 -6.72 8.06
CA ALA A 122 -14.11 -5.88 7.08
C ALA A 122 -15.02 -6.71 6.17
N LYS A 123 -14.56 -7.85 5.68
CA LYS A 123 -15.38 -8.75 4.84
C LYS A 123 -16.62 -9.31 5.60
N GLN A 124 -16.46 -9.65 6.88
CA GLN A 124 -17.56 -10.15 7.70
C GLN A 124 -18.63 -9.08 7.91
N VAL A 125 -18.21 -7.87 8.27
CA VAL A 125 -19.12 -6.71 8.48
C VAL A 125 -19.80 -6.31 7.18
N MET A 126 -19.07 -6.27 6.06
CA MET A 126 -19.62 -5.96 4.75
C MET A 126 -20.70 -6.98 4.33
N ALA A 127 -20.47 -8.26 4.57
CA ALA A 127 -21.44 -9.32 4.26
C ALA A 127 -22.66 -9.25 5.16
N LYS A 128 -22.46 -9.07 6.48
CA LYS A 128 -23.54 -9.03 7.47
C LYS A 128 -24.55 -7.91 7.21
N TYR A 129 -24.06 -6.73 6.82
CA TYR A 129 -24.92 -5.54 6.63
C TYR A 129 -25.13 -5.20 5.15
N ASP A 130 -24.71 -6.07 4.24
CA ASP A 130 -24.81 -5.84 2.79
C ASP A 130 -24.29 -4.46 2.36
N LEU A 131 -23.10 -4.09 2.85
CA LEU A 131 -22.56 -2.76 2.63
C LEU A 131 -22.18 -2.49 1.17
N SER A 132 -22.05 -3.52 0.36
CA SER A 132 -21.76 -3.42 -1.07
C SER A 132 -23.00 -3.33 -1.95
N ALA A 133 -24.20 -3.36 -1.38
CA ALA A 133 -25.44 -3.26 -2.15
C ALA A 133 -25.49 -1.98 -3.00
N GLY A 134 -25.74 -2.14 -4.29
CA GLY A 134 -25.80 -1.04 -5.25
C GLY A 134 -24.45 -0.40 -5.58
N LYS A 135 -23.35 -1.07 -5.29
CA LYS A 135 -21.98 -0.64 -5.64
C LYS A 135 -21.43 -1.45 -6.80
N ASP A 136 -20.58 -0.81 -7.60
CA ASP A 136 -19.84 -1.53 -8.63
C ASP A 136 -18.85 -2.53 -8.02
N PRO A 137 -18.53 -3.63 -8.70
CA PRO A 137 -17.50 -4.57 -8.26
C PRO A 137 -16.16 -3.88 -8.05
N GLN A 138 -15.50 -4.16 -6.93
CA GLN A 138 -14.17 -3.63 -6.65
C GLN A 138 -13.15 -4.19 -7.63
N LYS A 139 -12.26 -3.32 -8.10
CA LYS A 139 -11.07 -3.68 -8.86
C LYS A 139 -9.84 -3.66 -7.96
N PHE A 140 -8.90 -4.54 -8.23
CA PHE A 140 -7.70 -4.67 -7.42
C PHE A 140 -6.44 -4.56 -8.28
N GLY A 141 -5.41 -3.99 -7.70
CA GLY A 141 -4.06 -4.02 -8.20
C GLY A 141 -3.11 -4.71 -7.22
N LEU A 142 -1.96 -5.11 -7.72
CA LEU A 142 -0.85 -5.58 -6.90
C LEU A 142 0.30 -4.58 -7.02
N GLY A 143 0.62 -3.92 -5.91
CA GLY A 143 1.78 -3.06 -5.79
C GLY A 143 2.95 -3.82 -5.17
N MET A 144 4.09 -3.80 -5.85
CA MET A 144 5.37 -4.33 -5.37
C MET A 144 6.33 -3.16 -5.21
N LYS A 145 7.12 -3.15 -4.15
CA LYS A 145 8.08 -2.09 -3.87
C LYS A 145 9.38 -2.66 -3.32
N GLU A 146 10.48 -2.08 -3.76
CA GLU A 146 11.81 -2.31 -3.21
C GLU A 146 12.43 -0.98 -2.78
N ILE A 147 13.28 -1.03 -1.76
CA ILE A 147 14.12 0.08 -1.31
C ILE A 147 15.56 -0.28 -1.63
N TRP A 148 16.23 0.62 -2.32
CA TRP A 148 17.61 0.46 -2.72
C TRP A 148 18.47 1.61 -2.18
N GLU A 149 19.64 1.29 -1.67
CA GLU A 149 20.72 2.26 -1.50
C GLU A 149 21.53 2.28 -2.79
N ILE A 150 21.67 3.45 -3.40
CA ILE A 150 22.34 3.61 -4.69
C ILE A 150 23.59 4.48 -4.57
N ASP A 151 24.38 4.52 -5.65
CA ASP A 151 25.52 5.40 -5.77
C ASP A 151 25.09 6.85 -5.55
N PRO A 152 25.71 7.60 -4.61
CA PRO A 152 25.40 9.01 -4.39
C PRO A 152 25.51 9.89 -5.65
N ALA A 153 26.40 9.55 -6.59
CA ALA A 153 26.53 10.28 -7.85
C ALA A 153 25.29 10.21 -8.74
N LYS A 154 24.48 9.16 -8.58
CA LYS A 154 23.22 8.92 -9.31
C LYS A 154 22.00 9.41 -8.54
N HIS A 155 22.14 9.65 -7.25
CA HIS A 155 21.04 10.06 -6.40
C HIS A 155 20.64 11.53 -6.65
N ARG A 156 19.33 11.80 -6.59
CA ARG A 156 18.73 13.14 -6.79
C ARG A 156 17.58 13.31 -5.80
N GLU A 157 17.89 13.58 -4.54
CA GLU A 157 16.89 13.71 -3.46
C GLU A 157 15.74 14.65 -3.86
N GLY A 158 14.50 14.22 -3.56
CA GLY A 158 13.29 14.95 -3.90
C GLY A 158 12.79 14.73 -5.34
N THR A 159 13.52 13.99 -6.18
CA THR A 159 13.00 13.61 -7.50
C THR A 159 12.01 12.47 -7.38
N VAL A 160 10.81 12.67 -7.92
CA VAL A 160 9.79 11.64 -8.09
C VAL A 160 9.59 11.36 -9.58
N THR A 161 9.59 10.10 -9.94
CA THR A 161 9.42 9.65 -11.32
C THR A 161 8.27 8.65 -11.40
N HIS A 162 7.35 8.88 -12.32
CA HIS A 162 6.28 7.95 -12.66
C HIS A 162 6.48 7.45 -14.08
N THR A 163 6.16 6.19 -14.32
CA THR A 163 6.23 5.61 -15.66
C THR A 163 5.00 4.78 -15.99
N MET A 164 4.71 4.67 -17.29
CA MET A 164 3.71 3.76 -17.85
C MET A 164 4.26 3.08 -19.11
N GLY A 165 3.56 2.08 -19.61
CA GLY A 165 3.93 1.32 -20.81
C GLY A 165 4.72 0.06 -20.48
N TRP A 166 5.84 -0.16 -21.16
CA TRP A 166 6.66 -1.35 -20.96
C TRP A 166 7.05 -1.57 -19.50
N PRO A 167 7.05 -2.82 -18.96
CA PRO A 167 6.86 -4.11 -19.65
C PRO A 167 5.40 -4.54 -19.84
N LEU A 168 4.43 -3.78 -19.31
CA LEU A 168 3.02 -4.10 -19.48
C LEU A 168 2.57 -3.83 -20.92
N GLY A 169 1.74 -4.73 -21.44
CA GLY A 169 1.13 -4.59 -22.76
C GLY A 169 -0.18 -3.78 -22.69
N LYS A 170 -0.84 -3.63 -23.85
CA LYS A 170 -2.08 -2.85 -23.97
C LYS A 170 -3.23 -3.36 -23.10
N ASN A 171 -3.24 -4.67 -22.77
CA ASN A 171 -4.31 -5.35 -22.04
C ASN A 171 -3.98 -5.56 -20.55
N ALA A 172 -2.98 -4.86 -20.03
CA ALA A 172 -2.62 -4.87 -18.62
C ALA A 172 -2.39 -3.45 -18.13
N GLY A 173 -3.27 -2.97 -17.26
CA GLY A 173 -3.10 -1.69 -16.60
C GLY A 173 -2.01 -1.72 -15.54
N GLY A 174 -1.48 -0.56 -15.20
CA GLY A 174 -0.45 -0.41 -14.18
C GLY A 174 0.59 0.64 -14.55
N GLY A 175 1.70 0.61 -13.84
CA GLY A 175 2.80 1.54 -14.02
C GLY A 175 3.85 1.38 -12.94
N SER A 176 4.76 2.33 -12.88
CA SER A 176 5.81 2.30 -11.88
C SER A 176 6.11 3.67 -11.31
N PHE A 177 6.81 3.67 -10.20
CA PHE A 177 7.36 4.88 -9.59
C PHE A 177 8.78 4.65 -9.11
N ILE A 178 9.57 5.73 -9.13
CA ILE A 178 10.93 5.78 -8.59
C ILE A 178 11.04 7.09 -7.81
N TYR A 179 11.22 7.00 -6.49
CA TYR A 179 11.31 8.15 -5.60
C TYR A 179 12.67 8.18 -4.92
N HIS A 180 13.34 9.30 -5.01
CA HIS A 180 14.62 9.53 -4.34
C HIS A 180 14.38 10.20 -3.00
N LEU A 181 14.61 9.45 -1.93
CA LEU A 181 14.47 9.91 -0.55
C LEU A 181 15.84 10.24 0.07
N GLU A 182 15.84 10.54 1.35
CA GLU A 182 17.07 10.78 2.12
C GLU A 182 18.02 9.56 2.11
N ASN A 183 19.29 9.77 2.49
CA ASN A 183 20.31 8.73 2.69
C ASN A 183 20.63 7.90 1.43
N ASN A 184 20.61 8.50 0.26
CA ASN A 184 20.83 7.83 -1.04
C ASN A 184 19.85 6.68 -1.30
N GLN A 185 18.69 6.69 -0.66
CA GLN A 185 17.66 5.68 -0.85
C GLN A 185 16.78 6.01 -2.04
N VAL A 186 16.46 4.97 -2.80
CA VAL A 186 15.51 5.03 -3.90
C VAL A 186 14.43 3.99 -3.68
N TYR A 187 13.18 4.43 -3.70
CA TYR A 187 12.01 3.56 -3.65
C TYR A 187 11.58 3.26 -5.08
N VAL A 188 11.66 2.00 -5.44
CA VAL A 188 11.27 1.51 -6.78
C VAL A 188 10.02 0.68 -6.62
N GLY A 189 8.92 1.12 -7.19
CA GLY A 189 7.64 0.44 -7.13
C GLY A 189 7.06 0.12 -8.50
N PHE A 190 6.29 -0.94 -8.56
CA PHE A 190 5.62 -1.42 -9.77
C PHE A 190 4.22 -1.91 -9.41
N VAL A 191 3.24 -1.48 -10.16
CA VAL A 191 1.83 -1.81 -9.95
C VAL A 191 1.30 -2.52 -11.18
N VAL A 192 0.57 -3.61 -10.96
CA VAL A 192 -0.18 -4.32 -12.00
C VAL A 192 -1.64 -4.41 -11.59
N HIS A 193 -2.55 -3.95 -12.42
CA HIS A 193 -3.98 -4.17 -12.23
C HIS A 193 -4.31 -5.65 -12.44
N LEU A 194 -5.07 -6.25 -11.51
CA LEU A 194 -5.30 -7.70 -11.51
C LEU A 194 -6.41 -8.18 -12.46
N ASN A 195 -6.97 -7.27 -13.26
CA ASN A 195 -7.93 -7.58 -14.31
C ASN A 195 -7.29 -7.81 -15.69
N TYR A 196 -5.99 -8.11 -15.75
CA TYR A 196 -5.31 -8.43 -17.00
C TYR A 196 -5.85 -9.73 -17.62
N GLU A 197 -5.89 -9.77 -18.94
CA GLU A 197 -6.47 -10.88 -19.72
C GLU A 197 -5.49 -12.04 -19.92
N ASN A 198 -4.19 -11.78 -19.94
CA ASN A 198 -3.17 -12.79 -20.18
C ASN A 198 -2.92 -13.67 -18.94
N PRO A 199 -3.35 -14.94 -18.91
CA PRO A 199 -3.16 -15.81 -17.74
C PRO A 199 -1.70 -16.16 -17.45
N HIS A 200 -0.78 -15.91 -18.40
CA HIS A 200 0.66 -16.13 -18.24
C HIS A 200 1.39 -14.90 -17.73
N LEU A 201 0.70 -13.75 -17.56
CA LEU A 201 1.30 -12.57 -16.96
C LEU A 201 1.59 -12.87 -15.48
N TYR A 202 2.85 -12.74 -15.09
CA TYR A 202 3.27 -12.92 -13.71
C TYR A 202 3.79 -11.59 -13.15
N PRO A 203 3.02 -10.89 -12.29
CA PRO A 203 3.34 -9.52 -11.85
C PRO A 203 4.76 -9.35 -11.31
N TYR A 204 5.26 -10.32 -10.52
CA TYR A 204 6.61 -10.27 -9.99
C TYR A 204 7.67 -10.30 -11.11
N MET A 205 7.48 -11.11 -12.14
CA MET A 205 8.42 -11.16 -13.27
C MET A 205 8.35 -9.89 -14.12
N GLU A 206 7.18 -9.28 -14.26
CA GLU A 206 7.05 -7.98 -14.92
C GLU A 206 7.82 -6.89 -14.15
N PHE A 207 7.78 -6.93 -12.82
CA PHE A 207 8.60 -6.03 -12.00
C PHE A 207 10.11 -6.30 -12.19
N GLN A 208 10.54 -7.57 -12.31
CA GLN A 208 11.95 -7.87 -12.65
C GLN A 208 12.31 -7.32 -14.02
N ARG A 209 11.48 -7.54 -15.04
CA ARG A 209 11.68 -6.99 -16.38
C ARG A 209 11.80 -5.45 -16.33
N PHE A 210 10.92 -4.77 -15.59
CA PHE A 210 10.99 -3.32 -15.40
C PHE A 210 12.36 -2.88 -14.86
N LYS A 211 12.90 -3.57 -13.86
CA LYS A 211 14.23 -3.25 -13.31
C LYS A 211 15.38 -3.47 -14.31
N HIS A 212 15.19 -4.31 -15.32
CA HIS A 212 16.14 -4.47 -16.40
C HIS A 212 15.99 -3.46 -17.54
N HIS A 213 15.00 -2.57 -17.48
CA HIS A 213 14.93 -1.45 -18.43
C HIS A 213 16.18 -0.58 -18.31
N PRO A 214 16.84 -0.14 -19.42
CA PRO A 214 18.13 0.58 -19.37
C PRO A 214 18.14 1.76 -18.39
N MET A 215 17.07 2.56 -18.35
CA MET A 215 16.95 3.70 -17.44
C MET A 215 16.98 3.27 -15.97
N VAL A 216 16.31 2.19 -15.61
CA VAL A 216 16.22 1.70 -14.23
C VAL A 216 17.47 0.90 -13.86
N ALA A 217 17.93 0.04 -14.74
CA ALA A 217 19.13 -0.77 -14.52
C ALA A 217 20.37 0.10 -14.28
N GLU A 218 20.53 1.19 -15.05
CA GLU A 218 21.66 2.11 -14.86
C GLU A 218 21.57 2.85 -13.51
N LEU A 219 20.37 3.23 -13.08
CA LEU A 219 20.16 3.84 -11.77
C LEU A 219 20.56 2.88 -10.64
N LEU A 220 20.13 1.62 -10.73
CA LEU A 220 20.33 0.62 -9.68
C LEU A 220 21.70 -0.07 -9.72
N LYS A 221 22.47 0.13 -10.79
CA LYS A 221 23.79 -0.50 -10.97
C LYS A 221 24.75 -0.15 -9.83
N GLY A 222 25.28 -1.17 -9.17
CA GLY A 222 26.15 -1.03 -7.99
C GLY A 222 25.39 -0.78 -6.68
N GLY A 223 24.09 -0.59 -6.72
CA GLY A 223 23.26 -0.40 -5.54
C GLY A 223 22.96 -1.71 -4.80
N LYS A 224 22.47 -1.57 -3.57
CA LYS A 224 22.06 -2.67 -2.69
C LYS A 224 20.59 -2.55 -2.34
N ARG A 225 19.81 -3.61 -2.60
CA ARG A 225 18.42 -3.70 -2.12
C ARG A 225 18.41 -3.97 -0.61
N ILE A 226 17.81 -3.08 0.16
CA ILE A 226 17.76 -3.15 1.62
C ILE A 226 16.40 -3.61 2.17
N ALA A 227 15.31 -3.40 1.41
CA ALA A 227 13.98 -3.87 1.79
C ALA A 227 13.11 -4.15 0.56
N TYR A 228 12.06 -4.93 0.75
CA TYR A 228 11.06 -5.21 -0.27
C TYR A 228 9.71 -5.59 0.35
N GLY A 229 8.65 -5.46 -0.43
CA GLY A 229 7.31 -5.89 -0.02
C GLY A 229 6.31 -5.76 -1.15
N ALA A 230 5.16 -6.40 -0.96
CA ALA A 230 4.03 -6.30 -1.87
C ALA A 230 2.72 -6.19 -1.07
N ARG A 231 1.77 -5.47 -1.64
CA ARG A 231 0.41 -5.34 -1.11
C ARG A 231 -0.59 -5.26 -2.26
N ALA A 232 -1.75 -5.86 -2.04
CA ALA A 232 -2.91 -5.56 -2.87
C ALA A 232 -3.41 -4.14 -2.59
N ILE A 233 -3.96 -3.50 -3.60
CA ILE A 233 -4.59 -2.18 -3.54
C ILE A 233 -5.95 -2.23 -4.19
N SER A 234 -6.90 -1.40 -3.74
CA SER A 234 -8.20 -1.24 -4.38
C SER A 234 -8.14 -0.11 -5.41
N GLU A 235 -8.68 -0.36 -6.59
CA GLU A 235 -8.62 0.53 -7.75
C GLU A 235 -9.98 0.75 -8.41
N GLY A 236 -11.07 0.31 -7.76
CA GLY A 236 -12.43 0.37 -8.32
C GLY A 236 -13.02 1.77 -8.41
N GLY A 237 -12.40 2.77 -7.77
CA GLY A 237 -12.89 4.13 -7.75
C GLY A 237 -14.08 4.35 -6.81
N TRP A 238 -14.62 5.55 -6.81
CA TRP A 238 -15.71 5.98 -5.92
C TRP A 238 -16.95 5.08 -5.99
N GLN A 239 -17.32 4.65 -7.17
CA GLN A 239 -18.52 3.82 -7.41
C GLN A 239 -18.44 2.42 -6.76
N SER A 240 -17.24 1.95 -6.42
CA SER A 240 -17.02 0.63 -5.78
C SER A 240 -16.78 0.72 -4.27
N ILE A 241 -16.79 1.93 -3.69
CA ILE A 241 -16.63 2.10 -2.24
C ILE A 241 -17.91 1.63 -1.55
N PRO A 242 -17.84 0.65 -0.63
CA PRO A 242 -18.99 0.20 0.13
C PRO A 242 -19.54 1.30 1.04
N LYS A 243 -20.71 1.11 1.63
CA LYS A 243 -21.19 1.97 2.71
C LYS A 243 -20.17 1.97 3.83
N MET A 244 -19.81 3.16 4.30
CA MET A 244 -18.69 3.34 5.25
C MET A 244 -19.10 3.18 6.72
N VAL A 245 -20.41 3.08 7.00
CA VAL A 245 -20.96 2.99 8.34
C VAL A 245 -21.97 1.85 8.40
N ALA A 246 -21.87 1.05 9.45
CA ALA A 246 -22.82 0.02 9.83
C ALA A 246 -23.33 0.31 11.26
N PRO A 247 -24.48 -0.26 11.66
CA PRO A 247 -24.99 -0.14 13.02
C PRO A 247 -24.04 -0.64 14.10
#